data_b1c54cd2d7b58673a986782fe1424f06
#
_entry.id   b1c54cd2d7b58673a986782fe1424f06
#
_cell.length_a   1.000
_cell.length_b   1.000
_cell.length_c   1.000
_cell.angle_alpha   90.00
_cell.angle_beta   90.00
_cell.angle_gamma   90.00
#
_symmetry.space_group_name_H-M   'P 1'
#
loop_
_entity.id
_entity.type
_entity.pdbx_description
1 polymer ?
#
loop_
_entity_poly.entity_id
_entity_poly.type
_entity_poly.pdbx_seq_one_letter_code
_entity_poly.pdbx_strand_id
1 'polypeptide(L)'
;MKGMVCMANTKKTNSNSTKSTKSKNTNLNVSKEEVKEVEGAKHIFSQKNILIIVCIVLALILVIFYGYRVNKLKETDTLSKSYLLDSGTVSLEIKNLDEVNQILAESPTEYFVLISYTGNKDTYKLENGLKRILDKYKLNDSFYYLNVKSIMDEDNYLNRLNNAFNTDKIKKVPTILYYRNGKIVDVVTRNDNNIINAGDFQKLLDIYGYEGQ
;
A
#
# COMPACT_ATOMS: atom_id res chain seq x y z
N MET A 1 -31.50 -28.34 32.38
CA MET A 1 -30.70 -27.90 33.54
C MET A 1 -29.97 -26.67 33.11
N LYS A 2 -30.50 -25.48 33.34
CA LYS A 2 -30.35 -24.54 34.46
C LYS A 2 -28.89 -24.19 34.74
N GLY A 3 -28.55 -22.93 34.51
CA GLY A 3 -27.37 -22.27 35.00
C GLY A 3 -27.19 -20.88 34.38
N MET A 4 -28.02 -19.97 34.78
CA MET A 4 -28.01 -18.51 34.53
C MET A 4 -27.27 -17.85 35.67
N VAL A 5 -26.27 -17.00 35.44
CA VAL A 5 -25.76 -16.02 36.43
C VAL A 5 -25.54 -14.68 35.72
N CYS A 6 -26.39 -13.74 36.12
CA CYS A 6 -26.21 -12.29 36.02
C CYS A 6 -25.39 -11.78 37.20
N MET A 7 -24.63 -10.69 36.99
CA MET A 7 -24.36 -9.58 37.97
C MET A 7 -23.58 -8.51 37.26
N ALA A 8 -24.11 -7.34 36.99
CA ALA A 8 -24.48 -6.18 37.79
C ALA A 8 -23.29 -5.22 38.08
N ASN A 9 -23.26 -4.14 37.34
CA ASN A 9 -23.40 -2.73 37.79
C ASN A 9 -22.42 -2.19 38.85
N THR A 10 -21.63 -1.16 38.50
CA THR A 10 -21.44 -0.03 39.47
C THR A 10 -21.08 1.27 38.73
N LYS A 11 -21.99 2.22 38.75
CA LYS A 11 -21.81 3.68 38.62
C LYS A 11 -21.01 4.20 39.83
N LYS A 12 -20.09 5.14 39.61
CA LYS A 12 -19.72 6.12 40.65
C LYS A 12 -19.66 7.52 40.05
N THR A 13 -20.67 8.26 40.33
CA THR A 13 -20.76 9.71 40.42
C THR A 13 -19.98 10.19 41.63
N ASN A 14 -19.22 11.26 41.51
CA ASN A 14 -18.89 12.11 42.65
C ASN A 14 -18.93 13.58 42.24
N SER A 15 -19.92 14.24 42.74
CA SER A 15 -20.10 15.68 42.89
C SER A 15 -19.46 16.14 44.23
N ASN A 16 -19.07 17.38 44.23
CA ASN A 16 -18.96 18.34 45.35
C ASN A 16 -17.63 19.07 45.33
N SER A 17 -17.50 20.32 45.65
CA SER A 17 -18.41 21.32 46.27
C SER A 17 -17.72 22.68 46.21
N THR A 18 -18.53 23.66 46.05
CA THR A 18 -18.36 25.10 46.30
C THR A 18 -17.64 25.43 47.60
N LYS A 19 -16.66 26.36 47.57
CA LYS A 19 -16.36 27.20 48.73
C LYS A 19 -16.06 28.62 48.30
N SER A 20 -17.01 29.47 48.58
CA SER A 20 -16.97 30.92 48.71
C SER A 20 -16.06 31.33 49.84
N THR A 21 -15.18 32.30 49.63
CA THR A 21 -14.66 33.11 50.73
C THR A 21 -14.50 34.57 50.30
N LYS A 22 -15.07 35.39 51.08
CA LYS A 22 -15.31 36.84 51.11
C LYS A 22 -14.03 37.66 51.18
N SER A 23 -14.05 38.77 50.47
CA SER A 23 -13.71 40.15 50.85
C SER A 23 -12.43 40.45 51.63
N LYS A 24 -11.57 41.26 51.05
CA LYS A 24 -11.03 42.45 51.76
C LYS A 24 -10.65 43.53 50.74
N ASN A 25 -11.32 44.68 50.87
CA ASN A 25 -10.93 45.96 50.31
C ASN A 25 -9.56 46.36 50.89
N THR A 26 -8.66 46.75 50.02
CA THR A 26 -7.56 47.65 50.42
C THR A 26 -7.35 48.63 49.27
N ASN A 27 -7.79 49.86 49.52
CA ASN A 27 -7.41 51.02 48.72
C ASN A 27 -5.92 51.25 48.85
N LEU A 28 -5.23 51.31 47.71
CA LEU A 28 -3.91 51.92 47.61
C LEU A 28 -3.83 52.67 46.30
N ASN A 29 -3.67 53.97 46.40
CA ASN A 29 -3.28 54.90 45.39
C ASN A 29 -2.02 54.39 44.69
N VAL A 30 -2.04 54.21 43.37
CA VAL A 30 -0.82 54.18 42.62
C VAL A 30 -1.05 54.94 41.33
N SER A 31 -0.23 55.97 41.23
CA SER A 31 0.20 56.80 40.12
C SER A 31 -0.24 56.32 38.72
N LYS A 32 -0.65 57.32 37.95
CA LYS A 32 -0.71 57.33 36.47
C LYS A 32 0.63 56.90 35.92
N GLU A 33 0.80 55.65 35.54
CA GLU A 33 1.81 55.24 34.57
C GLU A 33 1.16 55.26 33.19
N GLU A 34 1.75 56.05 32.34
CA GLU A 34 1.40 56.19 30.93
C GLU A 34 1.41 54.81 30.25
N VAL A 35 0.24 54.41 29.84
CA VAL A 35 0.14 53.31 28.85
C VAL A 35 0.74 53.84 27.57
N LYS A 36 1.99 53.54 27.30
CA LYS A 36 2.56 53.65 25.98
C LYS A 36 1.77 52.66 25.10
N GLU A 37 0.81 53.20 24.39
CA GLU A 37 0.10 52.56 23.31
C GLU A 37 1.16 52.02 22.33
N VAL A 38 1.21 50.70 22.16
CA VAL A 38 2.09 50.04 21.18
C VAL A 38 1.55 50.35 19.80
N GLU A 39 1.99 51.49 19.24
CA GLU A 39 1.68 51.94 17.87
C GLU A 39 2.30 51.07 16.77
N GLY A 40 2.83 49.90 17.09
CA GLY A 40 3.49 49.00 16.13
C GLY A 40 2.57 48.11 15.30
N ALA A 41 1.30 47.96 15.68
CA ALA A 41 0.43 46.99 15.01
C ALA A 41 -0.37 47.55 13.81
N LYS A 42 -0.46 48.85 13.66
CA LYS A 42 -1.31 49.48 12.58
C LYS A 42 -0.67 49.56 11.20
N HIS A 43 0.62 49.34 11.07
CA HIS A 43 1.32 49.46 9.78
C HIS A 43 1.42 48.16 8.96
N ILE A 44 1.10 47.02 9.56
CA ILE A 44 1.20 45.70 8.89
C ILE A 44 0.03 45.47 7.93
N PHE A 45 -1.10 46.16 8.12
CA PHE A 45 -2.32 45.98 7.32
C PHE A 45 -2.56 47.09 6.26
N SER A 46 -1.49 47.68 5.73
CA SER A 46 -1.66 48.50 4.50
C SER A 46 -2.15 47.61 3.37
N GLN A 47 -3.08 48.11 2.56
CA GLN A 47 -3.66 47.35 1.40
C GLN A 47 -2.56 46.76 0.50
N LYS A 48 -1.44 47.46 0.33
CA LYS A 48 -0.28 46.96 -0.43
C LYS A 48 0.38 45.74 0.23
N ASN A 49 0.50 45.74 1.56
CA ASN A 49 1.09 44.60 2.30
C ASN A 49 0.16 43.39 2.29
N ILE A 50 -1.14 43.59 2.36
CA ILE A 50 -2.14 42.51 2.24
C ILE A 50 -2.02 41.86 0.86
N LEU A 51 -1.90 42.65 -0.19
CA LEU A 51 -1.76 42.12 -1.55
C LEU A 51 -0.48 41.30 -1.72
N ILE A 52 0.64 41.75 -1.16
CA ILE A 52 1.91 41.02 -1.18
C ILE A 52 1.78 39.68 -0.42
N ILE A 53 1.14 39.69 0.76
CA ILE A 53 0.92 38.47 1.55
C ILE A 53 0.06 37.46 0.77
N VAL A 54 -1.02 37.93 0.12
CA VAL A 54 -1.90 37.08 -0.71
C VAL A 54 -1.11 36.49 -1.88
N CYS A 55 -0.27 37.27 -2.55
CA CYS A 55 0.58 36.77 -3.63
C CYS A 55 1.57 35.69 -3.15
N ILE A 56 2.17 35.88 -1.98
CA ILE A 56 3.09 34.90 -1.40
C ILE A 56 2.33 33.59 -1.05
N VAL A 57 1.15 33.71 -0.44
CA VAL A 57 0.34 32.53 -0.09
C VAL A 57 -0.08 31.77 -1.36
N LEU A 58 -0.52 32.48 -2.41
CA LEU A 58 -0.87 31.86 -3.69
C LEU A 58 0.35 31.16 -4.32
N ALA A 59 1.53 31.79 -4.29
CA ALA A 59 2.75 31.17 -4.80
C ALA A 59 3.11 29.89 -4.03
N LEU A 60 2.99 29.89 -2.70
CA LEU A 60 3.21 28.70 -1.88
C LEU A 60 2.22 27.59 -2.20
N ILE A 61 0.94 27.90 -2.38
CA ILE A 61 -0.09 26.92 -2.78
C ILE A 61 0.26 26.30 -4.14
N LEU A 62 0.70 27.11 -5.11
CA LEU A 62 1.11 26.61 -6.42
C LEU A 62 2.33 25.68 -6.33
N VAL A 63 3.32 26.02 -5.51
CA VAL A 63 4.50 25.16 -5.30
C VAL A 63 4.11 23.81 -4.67
N ILE A 64 3.25 23.84 -3.65
CA ILE A 64 2.74 22.62 -2.99
C ILE A 64 1.94 21.78 -3.99
N PHE A 65 1.04 22.40 -4.76
CA PHE A 65 0.24 21.72 -5.76
C PHE A 65 1.10 21.10 -6.87
N TYR A 66 2.11 21.85 -7.35
CA TYR A 66 3.05 21.34 -8.34
C TYR A 66 3.86 20.15 -7.78
N GLY A 67 4.39 20.26 -6.55
CA GLY A 67 5.10 19.18 -5.88
C GLY A 67 4.23 17.92 -5.72
N TYR A 68 2.98 18.09 -5.29
CA TYR A 68 2.02 16.99 -5.19
C TYR A 68 1.78 16.31 -6.56
N ARG A 69 1.61 17.10 -7.61
CA ARG A 69 1.36 16.60 -8.95
C ARG A 69 2.56 15.83 -9.53
N VAL A 70 3.78 16.35 -9.33
CA VAL A 70 5.01 15.67 -9.75
C VAL A 70 5.21 14.35 -9.01
N ASN A 71 4.97 14.32 -7.70
CA ASN A 71 5.08 13.10 -6.92
C ASN A 71 4.05 12.04 -7.35
N LYS A 72 2.80 12.46 -7.62
CA LYS A 72 1.76 11.56 -8.12
C LYS A 72 2.10 10.99 -9.51
N LEU A 73 2.66 11.80 -10.40
CA LEU A 73 3.10 11.34 -11.73
C LEU A 73 4.24 10.32 -11.62
N LYS A 74 5.24 10.57 -10.76
CA LYS A 74 6.32 9.62 -10.49
C LYS A 74 5.81 8.31 -9.91
N GLU A 75 4.89 8.36 -8.94
CA GLU A 75 4.28 7.16 -8.37
C GLU A 75 3.53 6.35 -9.44
N THR A 76 2.75 7.03 -10.29
CA THR A 76 2.02 6.38 -11.39
C THR A 76 2.97 5.74 -12.40
N ASP A 77 4.05 6.43 -12.79
CA ASP A 77 5.05 5.88 -13.71
C ASP A 77 5.76 4.66 -13.09
N THR A 78 6.15 4.74 -11.83
CA THR A 78 6.77 3.62 -11.12
C THR A 78 5.82 2.41 -11.03
N LEU A 79 4.55 2.62 -10.71
CA LEU A 79 3.57 1.54 -10.60
C LEU A 79 3.14 0.96 -11.96
N SER A 80 3.35 1.68 -13.06
CA SER A 80 2.99 1.20 -14.41
C SER A 80 3.85 0.05 -14.90
N LYS A 81 5.01 -0.16 -14.26
CA LYS A 81 5.97 -1.21 -14.59
C LYS A 81 5.98 -2.30 -13.53
N SER A 82 6.32 -3.53 -13.94
CA SER A 82 6.61 -4.61 -12.98
C SER A 82 7.95 -4.33 -12.31
N TYR A 83 7.96 -4.40 -10.97
CA TYR A 83 9.19 -4.26 -10.20
C TYR A 83 10.19 -5.38 -10.48
N LEU A 84 9.72 -6.61 -10.67
CA LEU A 84 10.57 -7.77 -10.95
C LEU A 84 11.28 -7.68 -12.30
N LEU A 85 10.57 -7.20 -13.33
CA LEU A 85 11.14 -7.00 -14.66
C LEU A 85 12.05 -5.77 -14.70
N ASP A 86 11.61 -4.64 -14.15
CA ASP A 86 12.37 -3.38 -14.15
C ASP A 86 13.68 -3.48 -13.34
N SER A 87 13.68 -4.26 -12.26
CA SER A 87 14.89 -4.53 -11.47
C SER A 87 15.82 -5.59 -12.07
N GLY A 88 15.45 -6.21 -13.20
CA GLY A 88 16.19 -7.32 -13.80
C GLY A 88 16.23 -8.61 -12.96
N THR A 89 15.36 -8.71 -11.94
CA THR A 89 15.28 -9.91 -11.10
C THR A 89 14.72 -11.10 -11.87
N VAL A 90 13.73 -10.85 -12.71
CA VAL A 90 13.11 -11.83 -13.61
C VAL A 90 13.28 -11.35 -15.04
N SER A 91 13.83 -12.19 -15.90
CA SER A 91 13.98 -11.92 -17.32
C SER A 91 12.96 -12.68 -18.18
N LEU A 92 12.29 -13.66 -17.60
CA LEU A 92 11.36 -14.56 -18.30
C LEU A 92 9.94 -13.99 -18.26
N GLU A 93 9.64 -13.09 -19.21
CA GLU A 93 8.31 -12.49 -19.36
C GLU A 93 7.48 -13.25 -20.40
N ILE A 94 6.27 -13.66 -20.00
CA ILE A 94 5.23 -14.14 -20.91
C ILE A 94 4.43 -12.93 -21.39
N LYS A 95 4.55 -12.57 -22.66
CA LYS A 95 3.94 -11.34 -23.18
C LYS A 95 2.48 -11.53 -23.58
N ASN A 96 2.12 -12.70 -24.05
CA ASN A 96 0.79 -13.02 -24.54
C ASN A 96 0.30 -14.37 -24.00
N LEU A 97 -1.01 -14.51 -23.82
CA LEU A 97 -1.59 -15.78 -23.40
C LEU A 97 -1.40 -16.90 -24.43
N ASP A 98 -1.32 -16.58 -25.71
CA ASP A 98 -1.14 -17.54 -26.78
C ASP A 98 0.25 -18.19 -26.76
N GLU A 99 1.25 -17.52 -26.15
CA GLU A 99 2.62 -18.00 -26.03
C GLU A 99 2.80 -18.95 -24.82
N VAL A 100 1.83 -18.99 -23.88
CA VAL A 100 1.93 -19.75 -22.64
C VAL A 100 2.32 -21.21 -22.89
N ASN A 101 1.59 -21.91 -23.75
CA ASN A 101 1.84 -23.33 -24.01
C ASN A 101 3.23 -23.60 -24.57
N GLN A 102 3.73 -22.75 -25.48
CA GLN A 102 5.07 -22.87 -26.05
C GLN A 102 6.13 -22.64 -24.97
N ILE A 103 6.02 -21.54 -24.21
CA ILE A 103 6.97 -21.19 -23.15
C ILE A 103 7.03 -22.27 -22.08
N LEU A 104 5.86 -22.79 -21.66
CA LEU A 104 5.80 -23.85 -20.65
C LEU A 104 6.40 -25.18 -21.15
N ALA A 105 6.32 -25.47 -22.45
CA ALA A 105 6.92 -26.66 -23.05
C ALA A 105 8.47 -26.58 -23.07
N GLU A 106 9.04 -25.38 -23.15
CA GLU A 106 10.48 -25.12 -23.14
C GLU A 106 11.05 -24.88 -21.74
N SER A 107 10.17 -24.83 -20.72
CA SER A 107 10.54 -24.53 -19.34
C SER A 107 11.30 -25.68 -18.64
N PRO A 108 12.11 -25.39 -17.62
CA PRO A 108 12.81 -26.43 -16.86
C PRO A 108 11.85 -27.37 -16.15
N THR A 109 12.37 -28.44 -15.53
CA THR A 109 11.58 -29.44 -14.81
C THR A 109 10.74 -28.84 -13.69
N GLU A 110 11.28 -27.82 -13.00
CA GLU A 110 10.60 -27.08 -11.93
C GLU A 110 10.68 -25.58 -12.20
N TYR A 111 9.53 -24.91 -12.15
CA TYR A 111 9.45 -23.48 -12.36
C TYR A 111 8.18 -22.88 -11.73
N PHE A 112 8.16 -21.57 -11.63
CA PHE A 112 7.06 -20.81 -11.09
C PHE A 112 6.56 -19.80 -12.11
N VAL A 113 5.26 -19.53 -12.10
CA VAL A 113 4.65 -18.48 -12.93
C VAL A 113 3.87 -17.53 -12.04
N LEU A 114 4.32 -16.30 -11.94
CA LEU A 114 3.56 -15.23 -11.32
C LEU A 114 2.63 -14.60 -12.35
N ILE A 115 1.34 -14.73 -12.14
CA ILE A 115 0.31 -14.02 -12.88
C ILE A 115 -0.06 -12.80 -12.04
N SER A 116 0.27 -11.60 -12.53
CA SER A 116 0.12 -10.33 -11.79
C SER A 116 -0.36 -9.22 -12.71
N TYR A 117 -0.54 -8.03 -12.14
CA TYR A 117 -0.92 -6.83 -12.91
C TYR A 117 -0.21 -5.60 -12.36
N THR A 118 0.13 -4.68 -13.26
CA THR A 118 0.75 -3.39 -12.94
C THR A 118 -0.29 -2.33 -12.62
N GLY A 119 0.15 -1.17 -12.11
CA GLY A 119 -0.71 -0.05 -11.77
C GLY A 119 -1.31 -0.11 -10.36
N ASN A 120 -0.90 -1.06 -9.54
CA ASN A 120 -1.39 -1.24 -8.17
C ASN A 120 -0.23 -1.27 -7.16
N LYS A 121 -0.39 -0.56 -6.07
CA LYS A 121 0.63 -0.44 -5.02
C LYS A 121 0.90 -1.74 -4.28
N ASP A 122 -0.13 -2.56 -4.09
CA ASP A 122 0.01 -3.81 -3.34
C ASP A 122 0.67 -4.90 -4.20
N THR A 123 0.38 -4.97 -5.51
CA THR A 123 1.13 -5.83 -6.43
C THR A 123 2.59 -5.42 -6.54
N TYR A 124 2.87 -4.12 -6.57
CA TYR A 124 4.25 -3.61 -6.57
C TYR A 124 5.00 -4.01 -5.28
N LYS A 125 4.36 -3.93 -4.10
CA LYS A 125 4.93 -4.40 -2.83
C LYS A 125 5.15 -5.91 -2.81
N LEU A 126 4.21 -6.68 -3.35
CA LEU A 126 4.35 -8.12 -3.51
C LEU A 126 5.62 -8.42 -4.31
N GLU A 127 5.77 -7.83 -5.49
CA GLU A 127 6.92 -8.04 -6.38
C GLU A 127 8.25 -7.65 -5.73
N ASN A 128 8.28 -6.52 -5.00
CA ASN A 128 9.46 -6.11 -4.22
C ASN A 128 9.82 -7.14 -3.12
N GLY A 129 8.80 -7.71 -2.46
CA GLY A 129 9.00 -8.78 -1.49
C GLY A 129 9.52 -10.08 -2.13
N LEU A 130 8.97 -10.44 -3.30
CA LEU A 130 9.37 -11.62 -4.07
C LEU A 130 10.82 -11.53 -4.54
N LYS A 131 11.30 -10.34 -4.97
CA LYS A 131 12.70 -10.15 -5.37
C LYS A 131 13.67 -10.76 -4.34
N ARG A 132 13.50 -10.42 -3.06
CA ARG A 132 14.39 -10.91 -1.99
C ARG A 132 14.35 -12.43 -1.83
N ILE A 133 13.19 -13.03 -2.06
CA ILE A 133 13.03 -14.49 -2.01
C ILE A 133 13.68 -15.13 -3.23
N LEU A 134 13.42 -14.61 -4.43
CA LEU A 134 14.01 -15.12 -5.66
C LEU A 134 15.54 -15.07 -5.62
N ASP A 135 16.11 -13.96 -5.15
CA ASP A 135 17.56 -13.81 -5.00
C ASP A 135 18.12 -14.79 -3.97
N LYS A 136 17.43 -14.95 -2.81
CA LYS A 136 17.84 -15.88 -1.73
C LYS A 136 17.84 -17.34 -2.18
N TYR A 137 16.83 -17.76 -2.92
CA TYR A 137 16.66 -19.15 -3.35
C TYR A 137 17.21 -19.42 -4.76
N LYS A 138 17.80 -18.40 -5.42
CA LYS A 138 18.33 -18.46 -6.79
C LYS A 138 17.31 -18.98 -7.82
N LEU A 139 16.10 -18.44 -7.76
CA LEU A 139 14.98 -18.85 -8.62
C LEU A 139 14.77 -17.93 -9.82
N ASN A 140 15.66 -16.96 -10.06
CA ASN A 140 15.54 -15.94 -11.11
C ASN A 140 15.33 -16.55 -12.51
N ASP A 141 16.02 -17.66 -12.82
CA ASP A 141 15.98 -18.33 -14.11
C ASP A 141 14.86 -19.38 -14.24
N SER A 142 14.12 -19.64 -13.16
CA SER A 142 12.97 -20.55 -13.13
C SER A 142 11.67 -19.86 -12.73
N PHE A 143 11.64 -18.53 -12.77
CA PHE A 143 10.48 -17.73 -12.40
C PHE A 143 10.01 -16.88 -13.57
N TYR A 144 8.79 -17.15 -14.02
CA TYR A 144 8.13 -16.45 -15.12
C TYR A 144 7.16 -15.39 -14.61
N TYR A 145 7.01 -14.31 -15.36
CA TYR A 145 6.08 -13.23 -15.07
C TYR A 145 5.09 -13.04 -16.22
N LEU A 146 3.82 -12.99 -15.91
CA LEU A 146 2.74 -12.64 -16.84
C LEU A 146 1.97 -11.44 -16.31
N ASN A 147 1.97 -10.34 -17.10
CA ASN A 147 1.15 -9.17 -16.81
C ASN A 147 -0.22 -9.28 -17.48
N VAL A 148 -1.27 -9.35 -16.67
CA VAL A 148 -2.65 -9.49 -17.18
C VAL A 148 -3.44 -8.18 -17.15
N LYS A 149 -2.80 -7.04 -16.91
CA LYS A 149 -3.46 -5.73 -16.81
C LYS A 149 -4.35 -5.42 -18.01
N SER A 150 -3.91 -5.78 -19.20
CA SER A 150 -4.63 -5.50 -20.46
C SER A 150 -5.94 -6.26 -20.62
N ILE A 151 -6.10 -7.38 -19.93
CA ILE A 151 -7.29 -8.25 -20.05
C ILE A 151 -8.19 -8.25 -18.81
N MET A 152 -7.76 -7.61 -17.71
CA MET A 152 -8.50 -7.65 -16.42
C MET A 152 -9.87 -6.99 -16.48
N ASP A 153 -10.10 -6.09 -17.43
CA ASP A 153 -11.38 -5.41 -17.61
C ASP A 153 -12.39 -6.27 -18.40
N GLU A 154 -11.99 -7.45 -18.89
CA GLU A 154 -12.88 -8.40 -19.56
C GLU A 154 -13.60 -9.27 -18.53
N ASP A 155 -14.92 -9.45 -18.67
CA ASP A 155 -15.74 -10.26 -17.74
C ASP A 155 -15.27 -11.72 -17.62
N ASN A 156 -14.62 -12.26 -18.65
CA ASN A 156 -14.17 -13.63 -18.74
C ASN A 156 -12.67 -13.83 -18.60
N TYR A 157 -11.92 -12.82 -18.14
CA TYR A 157 -10.45 -12.90 -18.11
C TYR A 157 -9.92 -14.12 -17.31
N LEU A 158 -10.55 -14.48 -16.20
CA LEU A 158 -10.17 -15.66 -15.42
C LEU A 158 -10.36 -16.97 -16.22
N ASN A 159 -11.41 -17.06 -17.01
CA ASN A 159 -11.63 -18.23 -17.88
C ASN A 159 -10.55 -18.29 -18.97
N ARG A 160 -10.19 -17.15 -19.55
CA ARG A 160 -9.09 -17.08 -20.53
C ARG A 160 -7.75 -17.53 -19.93
N LEU A 161 -7.43 -17.08 -18.69
CA LEU A 161 -6.25 -17.53 -17.98
C LEU A 161 -6.29 -19.04 -17.72
N ASN A 162 -7.39 -19.55 -17.18
CA ASN A 162 -7.53 -20.97 -16.89
C ASN A 162 -7.40 -21.83 -18.16
N ASN A 163 -7.94 -21.37 -19.28
CA ASN A 163 -7.79 -22.06 -20.57
C ASN A 163 -6.33 -22.04 -21.05
N ALA A 164 -5.64 -20.88 -20.98
CA ALA A 164 -4.26 -20.74 -21.41
C ALA A 164 -3.29 -21.64 -20.60
N PHE A 165 -3.53 -21.77 -19.30
CA PHE A 165 -2.73 -22.60 -18.39
C PHE A 165 -3.27 -24.04 -18.24
N ASN A 166 -4.30 -24.40 -18.97
CA ASN A 166 -4.99 -25.70 -18.90
C ASN A 166 -5.30 -26.13 -17.46
N THR A 167 -5.96 -25.25 -16.71
CA THR A 167 -6.28 -25.42 -15.30
C THR A 167 -7.62 -24.78 -14.95
N ASP A 168 -8.18 -25.12 -13.78
CA ASP A 168 -9.34 -24.47 -13.16
C ASP A 168 -8.98 -23.80 -11.82
N LYS A 169 -7.67 -23.77 -11.49
CA LYS A 169 -7.19 -23.36 -10.16
C LYS A 169 -6.98 -21.84 -10.02
N ILE A 170 -6.95 -21.08 -11.11
CA ILE A 170 -6.79 -19.63 -11.07
C ILE A 170 -8.14 -18.99 -10.75
N LYS A 171 -8.33 -18.57 -9.50
CA LYS A 171 -9.57 -17.94 -9.03
C LYS A 171 -9.49 -16.43 -8.93
N LYS A 172 -8.28 -15.89 -8.83
CA LYS A 172 -7.99 -14.45 -8.76
C LYS A 172 -6.52 -14.15 -9.10
N VAL A 173 -6.19 -12.88 -9.28
CA VAL A 173 -4.84 -12.36 -9.50
C VAL A 173 -4.53 -11.30 -8.41
N PRO A 174 -3.27 -11.20 -7.93
CA PRO A 174 -2.13 -12.01 -8.32
C PRO A 174 -2.19 -13.43 -7.74
N THR A 175 -1.57 -14.37 -8.48
CA THR A 175 -1.40 -15.77 -8.07
C THR A 175 -0.06 -16.30 -8.59
N ILE A 176 0.53 -17.29 -7.90
CA ILE A 176 1.74 -17.97 -8.36
C ILE A 176 1.40 -19.44 -8.58
N LEU A 177 1.68 -19.93 -9.77
CA LEU A 177 1.57 -21.34 -10.11
C LEU A 177 2.94 -21.99 -9.94
N TYR A 178 2.97 -23.13 -9.25
CA TYR A 178 4.17 -23.97 -9.17
C TYR A 178 4.03 -25.18 -10.08
N TYR A 179 4.99 -25.34 -10.97
CA TYR A 179 5.06 -26.43 -11.92
C TYR A 179 6.19 -27.39 -11.57
N ARG A 180 5.92 -28.68 -11.73
CA ARG A 180 6.91 -29.77 -11.70
C ARG A 180 6.56 -30.76 -12.78
N ASN A 181 7.56 -31.09 -13.64
CA ASN A 181 7.39 -32.00 -14.77
C ASN A 181 6.19 -31.60 -15.69
N GLY A 182 6.06 -30.31 -15.99
CA GLY A 182 5.02 -29.76 -16.85
C GLY A 182 3.60 -29.78 -16.28
N LYS A 183 3.42 -30.09 -14.97
CA LYS A 183 2.12 -30.11 -14.30
C LYS A 183 2.09 -29.10 -13.15
N ILE A 184 0.93 -28.44 -12.97
CA ILE A 184 0.71 -27.60 -11.80
C ILE A 184 0.61 -28.48 -10.56
N VAL A 185 1.60 -28.37 -9.67
CA VAL A 185 1.67 -29.07 -8.38
C VAL A 185 0.91 -28.30 -7.33
N ASP A 186 1.12 -26.97 -7.27
CA ASP A 186 0.49 -26.12 -6.26
C ASP A 186 0.21 -24.71 -6.79
N VAL A 187 -0.64 -23.97 -6.08
CA VAL A 187 -1.07 -22.62 -6.42
C VAL A 187 -1.07 -21.74 -5.19
N VAL A 188 -0.20 -20.73 -5.18
CA VAL A 188 -0.23 -19.71 -4.14
C VAL A 188 -1.32 -18.71 -4.45
N THR A 189 -2.37 -18.75 -3.66
CA THR A 189 -3.51 -17.83 -3.73
C THR A 189 -4.05 -17.56 -2.33
N ARG A 190 -4.93 -16.57 -2.18
CA ARG A 190 -5.65 -16.29 -0.92
C ARG A 190 -7.15 -16.34 -1.14
N ASN A 191 -7.85 -16.91 -0.17
CA ASN A 191 -9.30 -17.01 -0.21
C ASN A 191 -10.01 -15.76 0.33
N ASP A 192 -9.29 -14.90 1.06
CA ASP A 192 -9.78 -13.62 1.56
C ASP A 192 -9.71 -12.51 0.48
N ASN A 193 -10.19 -11.30 0.81
CA ASN A 193 -10.15 -10.16 -0.12
C ASN A 193 -8.74 -9.58 -0.34
N ASN A 194 -7.73 -10.06 0.39
CA ASN A 194 -6.37 -9.60 0.23
C ASN A 194 -5.68 -10.27 -0.96
N ILE A 195 -4.66 -9.63 -1.51
CA ILE A 195 -3.75 -10.28 -2.44
C ILE A 195 -2.74 -11.14 -1.68
N ILE A 196 -2.10 -12.08 -2.37
CA ILE A 196 -0.98 -12.83 -1.83
C ILE A 196 0.16 -11.89 -1.44
N ASN A 197 1.02 -12.33 -0.53
CA ASN A 197 2.26 -11.63 -0.20
C ASN A 197 3.48 -12.56 -0.37
N ALA A 198 4.66 -11.97 -0.32
CA ALA A 198 5.91 -12.72 -0.51
C ALA A 198 6.09 -13.87 0.51
N GLY A 199 5.60 -13.71 1.75
CA GLY A 199 5.63 -14.76 2.76
C GLY A 199 4.77 -15.98 2.42
N ASP A 200 3.68 -15.80 1.64
CA ASP A 200 2.87 -16.91 1.17
C ASP A 200 3.66 -17.76 0.15
N PHE A 201 4.46 -17.12 -0.70
CA PHE A 201 5.36 -17.82 -1.61
C PHE A 201 6.52 -18.51 -0.86
N GLN A 202 7.09 -17.86 0.15
CA GLN A 202 8.13 -18.49 0.96
C GLN A 202 7.63 -19.77 1.66
N LYS A 203 6.41 -19.77 2.19
CA LYS A 203 5.81 -20.97 2.78
C LYS A 203 5.71 -22.12 1.79
N LEU A 204 5.35 -21.82 0.54
CA LEU A 204 5.33 -22.85 -0.51
C LEU A 204 6.74 -23.43 -0.71
N LEU A 205 7.77 -22.59 -0.80
CA LEU A 205 9.15 -23.05 -0.95
C LEU A 205 9.56 -23.94 0.23
N ASP A 206 9.23 -23.54 1.47
CA ASP A 206 9.53 -24.32 2.68
C ASP A 206 8.82 -25.69 2.66
N ILE A 207 7.55 -25.76 2.21
CA ILE A 207 6.78 -27.02 2.07
C ILE A 207 7.44 -27.97 1.08
N TYR A 208 8.01 -27.45 0.00
CA TYR A 208 8.65 -28.26 -1.05
C TYR A 208 10.16 -28.48 -0.84
N GLY A 209 10.69 -28.05 0.32
CA GLY A 209 12.07 -28.32 0.73
C GLY A 209 13.11 -27.49 0.00
N TYR A 210 12.76 -26.31 -0.52
CA TYR A 210 13.73 -25.37 -1.07
C TYR A 210 14.57 -24.77 0.07
N GLU A 211 15.89 -24.83 -0.07
CA GLU A 211 16.82 -24.25 0.89
C GLU A 211 17.37 -22.92 0.35
N GLY A 212 17.28 -21.87 1.16
CA GLY A 212 17.89 -20.58 0.85
C GLY A 212 19.40 -20.62 1.05
N GLN A 213 20.11 -19.96 0.18
CA GLN A 213 21.57 -19.84 0.24
C GLN A 213 22.01 -18.50 0.84
#